data_91e1dac59027b4438aacddc2a606e864
#
_entry.id   91e1dac59027b4438aacddc2a606e864
#
_cell.length_a   1.000
_cell.length_b   1.000
_cell.length_c   1.000
_cell.angle_alpha   90.00
_cell.angle_beta   90.00
_cell.angle_gamma   90.00
#
_symmetry.space_group_name_H-M   'P 1'
#
loop_
_entity.id
_entity.type
_entity.pdbx_description
1 polymer ?
#
loop_
_entity_poly.entity_id
_entity_poly.type
_entity_poly.pdbx_seq_one_letter_code
_entity_poly.pdbx_strand_id
1 'polypeptide(L)'
;DAAEETQVEGYTGHVYEFYTLPESEWESGPITWQQAERRCEWKGGHLAVIESSTENFLLYSAMKAKGYENAYFGFSDESPEGNWKWVDGTSTAYTNWHSGEPNNQDGIEHSAIFYENFQDGTWHDADGIIDAGCAYICEWDDPTDKISQGDSFTDQQLRIIAKDLGVPDDL
;
A
#
# COMPACT_ATOMS: atom_id res chain seq x y z
N ASP A 1 13.88 7.91 13.72
CA ASP A 1 12.67 8.69 14.05
C ASP A 1 11.47 7.79 13.82
N ALA A 2 10.64 7.65 14.85
CA ALA A 2 9.40 6.89 14.73
C ALA A 2 8.53 7.53 13.65
N ALA A 3 8.10 6.74 12.65
CA ALA A 3 7.12 7.20 11.69
C ALA A 3 5.88 7.69 12.46
N GLU A 4 5.45 8.92 12.23
CA GLU A 4 4.25 9.45 12.85
C GLU A 4 3.05 8.63 12.41
N GLU A 5 2.37 8.02 13.37
CA GLU A 5 1.11 7.36 13.12
C GLU A 5 0.11 8.39 12.62
N THR A 6 -0.36 8.21 11.38
CA THR A 6 -1.42 9.05 10.85
C THR A 6 -2.76 8.46 11.28
N GLN A 7 -3.24 8.88 12.46
CA GLN A 7 -4.61 8.62 12.84
C GLN A 7 -5.53 9.51 12.02
N VAL A 8 -6.41 8.89 11.25
CA VAL A 8 -7.41 9.59 10.48
C VAL A 8 -8.64 9.78 11.36
N GLU A 9 -8.80 11.00 11.90
CA GLU A 9 -9.90 11.34 12.78
C GLU A 9 -11.25 11.21 12.03
N GLY A 10 -12.19 10.47 12.59
CA GLY A 10 -13.50 10.23 12.00
C GLY A 10 -13.58 9.00 11.09
N TYR A 11 -12.47 8.31 10.85
CA TYR A 11 -12.46 7.01 10.23
C TYR A 11 -12.35 5.93 11.32
N THR A 12 -13.17 4.90 11.24
CA THR A 12 -13.43 3.95 12.32
C THR A 12 -12.19 3.16 12.78
N GLY A 13 -11.27 3.82 13.48
CA GLY A 13 -10.17 3.17 14.20
C GLY A 13 -9.05 2.60 13.34
N HIS A 14 -9.06 2.81 12.03
CA HIS A 14 -7.96 2.36 11.16
C HIS A 14 -6.74 3.24 11.35
N VAL A 15 -5.55 2.65 11.24
CA VAL A 15 -4.26 3.34 11.31
C VAL A 15 -3.53 3.16 9.99
N TYR A 16 -2.87 4.22 9.54
CA TYR A 16 -2.13 4.23 8.27
C TYR A 16 -0.69 4.68 8.52
N GLU A 17 0.22 4.13 7.73
CA GLU A 17 1.61 4.55 7.76
C GLU A 17 2.18 4.56 6.34
N PHE A 18 2.94 5.61 6.03
CA PHE A 18 3.63 5.76 4.75
C PHE A 18 5.07 5.29 4.90
N TYR A 19 5.51 4.43 4.00
CA TYR A 19 6.87 3.90 3.98
C TYR A 19 7.55 4.21 2.65
N THR A 20 8.85 4.48 2.73
CA THR A 20 9.74 4.51 1.57
C THR A 20 10.87 3.54 1.82
N LEU A 21 11.55 3.13 0.75
CA LEU A 21 12.75 2.29 0.86
C LEU A 21 13.91 3.03 0.17
N PRO A 22 14.82 3.65 0.94
CA PRO A 22 15.96 4.35 0.35
C PRO A 22 16.92 3.36 -0.34
N GLU A 23 17.64 3.87 -1.34
CA GLU A 23 18.60 3.05 -2.12
C GLU A 23 19.61 2.31 -1.25
N SER A 24 19.98 2.91 -0.11
CA SER A 24 20.92 2.29 0.83
C SER A 24 20.40 0.99 1.46
N GLU A 25 19.10 0.75 1.39
CA GLU A 25 18.45 -0.45 1.93
C GLU A 25 18.05 -1.45 0.85
N TRP A 26 18.35 -1.17 -0.42
CA TRP A 26 18.03 -2.08 -1.51
C TRP A 26 18.98 -3.29 -1.49
N GLU A 27 18.39 -4.48 -1.57
CA GLU A 27 19.16 -5.72 -1.74
C GLU A 27 19.48 -5.98 -3.21
N SER A 28 18.52 -5.72 -4.09
CA SER A 28 18.65 -5.97 -5.54
C SER A 28 17.88 -4.95 -6.39
N GLY A 29 17.86 -3.68 -5.93
CA GLY A 29 17.13 -2.61 -6.59
C GLY A 29 15.81 -2.25 -5.87
N PRO A 30 14.97 -1.45 -6.51
CA PRO A 30 13.69 -1.04 -5.94
C PRO A 30 12.75 -2.26 -5.72
N ILE A 31 11.87 -2.14 -4.74
CA ILE A 31 10.88 -3.19 -4.49
C ILE A 31 9.67 -3.03 -5.42
N THR A 32 8.93 -4.11 -5.58
CA THR A 32 7.70 -4.15 -6.36
C THR A 32 6.48 -3.89 -5.46
N TRP A 33 5.34 -3.60 -6.08
CA TRP A 33 4.06 -3.48 -5.38
C TRP A 33 3.73 -4.74 -4.57
N GLN A 34 4.00 -5.94 -5.12
CA GLN A 34 3.79 -7.21 -4.41
C GLN A 34 4.69 -7.33 -3.18
N GLN A 35 5.93 -6.91 -3.29
CA GLN A 35 6.86 -6.90 -2.15
C GLN A 35 6.43 -5.89 -1.09
N ALA A 36 5.88 -4.74 -1.50
CA ALA A 36 5.31 -3.76 -0.57
C ALA A 36 4.12 -4.35 0.20
N GLU A 37 3.22 -5.08 -0.49
CA GLU A 37 2.11 -5.77 0.19
C GLU A 37 2.63 -6.77 1.23
N ARG A 38 3.63 -7.57 0.90
CA ARG A 38 4.24 -8.51 1.85
C ARG A 38 4.86 -7.79 3.06
N ARG A 39 5.49 -6.65 2.83
CA ARG A 39 6.06 -5.84 3.92
C ARG A 39 4.97 -5.32 4.85
N CYS A 40 3.82 -4.91 4.32
CA CYS A 40 2.67 -4.53 5.13
C CYS A 40 2.14 -5.73 5.92
N GLU A 41 2.03 -6.91 5.30
CA GLU A 41 1.61 -8.15 5.98
C GLU A 41 2.55 -8.51 7.13
N TRP A 42 3.86 -8.37 6.95
CA TRP A 42 4.85 -8.59 8.01
C TRP A 42 4.66 -7.68 9.21
N LYS A 43 4.11 -6.49 8.97
CA LYS A 43 3.82 -5.51 10.02
C LYS A 43 2.43 -5.70 10.63
N GLY A 44 1.68 -6.72 10.19
CA GLY A 44 0.34 -7.03 10.67
C GLY A 44 -0.79 -6.31 9.94
N GLY A 45 -0.47 -5.61 8.85
CA GLY A 45 -1.42 -4.86 8.06
C GLY A 45 -1.52 -5.33 6.61
N HIS A 46 -1.92 -4.42 5.74
CA HIS A 46 -2.02 -4.61 4.28
C HIS A 46 -1.81 -3.27 3.59
N LEU A 47 -1.57 -3.27 2.29
CA LEU A 47 -1.61 -2.02 1.54
C LEU A 47 -3.01 -1.40 1.64
N ALA A 48 -3.08 -0.08 1.71
CA ALA A 48 -4.31 0.65 2.01
C ALA A 48 -5.44 0.31 1.03
N VAL A 49 -6.63 0.09 1.58
CA VAL A 49 -7.88 -0.11 0.85
C VAL A 49 -8.73 1.14 1.01
N ILE A 50 -9.12 1.76 -0.11
CA ILE A 50 -9.81 3.05 -0.10
C ILE A 50 -11.27 2.83 -0.45
N GLU A 51 -12.15 2.98 0.54
CA GLU A 51 -13.56 2.66 0.42
C GLU A 51 -14.47 3.89 0.24
N SER A 52 -13.93 5.09 0.45
CA SER A 52 -14.72 6.32 0.41
C SER A 52 -13.91 7.52 -0.04
N SER A 53 -14.61 8.56 -0.49
CA SER A 53 -13.99 9.85 -0.84
C SER A 53 -13.31 10.52 0.35
N THR A 54 -13.87 10.35 1.55
CA THR A 54 -13.28 10.89 2.79
C THR A 54 -11.94 10.24 3.07
N GLU A 55 -11.86 8.91 3.01
CA GLU A 55 -10.61 8.17 3.19
C GLU A 55 -9.57 8.55 2.15
N ASN A 56 -9.98 8.63 0.89
CA ASN A 56 -9.13 9.04 -0.22
C ASN A 56 -8.52 10.42 0.02
N PHE A 57 -9.35 11.39 0.38
CA PHE A 57 -8.92 12.76 0.64
C PHE A 57 -7.91 12.83 1.80
N LEU A 58 -8.17 12.10 2.88
CA LEU A 58 -7.31 12.09 4.06
C LEU A 58 -5.94 11.47 3.76
N LEU A 59 -5.91 10.36 3.02
CA LEU A 59 -4.66 9.72 2.62
C LEU A 59 -3.86 10.60 1.64
N TYR A 60 -4.52 11.17 0.66
CA TYR A 60 -3.86 12.09 -0.27
C TYR A 60 -3.30 13.33 0.44
N SER A 61 -4.07 13.91 1.36
CA SER A 61 -3.63 15.07 2.15
C SER A 61 -2.43 14.72 3.04
N ALA A 62 -2.43 13.52 3.64
CA ALA A 62 -1.29 13.04 4.44
C ALA A 62 -0.05 12.83 3.57
N MET A 63 -0.19 12.27 2.37
CA MET A 63 0.90 12.12 1.40
C MET A 63 1.57 13.48 1.11
N LYS A 64 0.78 14.49 0.81
CA LYS A 64 1.27 15.84 0.52
C LYS A 64 1.95 16.47 1.73
N ALA A 65 1.35 16.34 2.92
CA ALA A 65 1.91 16.88 4.16
C ALA A 65 3.26 16.27 4.50
N LYS A 66 3.47 15.00 4.14
CA LYS A 66 4.76 14.29 4.33
C LYS A 66 5.77 14.56 3.22
N GLY A 67 5.37 15.24 2.15
CA GLY A 67 6.24 15.60 1.03
C GLY A 67 6.50 14.49 0.03
N TYR A 68 5.69 13.44 -0.01
CA TYR A 68 5.79 12.40 -1.03
C TYR A 68 5.09 12.81 -2.32
N GLU A 69 5.72 12.53 -3.46
CA GLU A 69 5.16 12.83 -4.79
C GLU A 69 4.24 11.73 -5.30
N ASN A 70 4.50 10.49 -4.90
CA ASN A 70 3.76 9.31 -5.31
C ASN A 70 3.56 8.38 -4.12
N ALA A 71 2.41 7.70 -4.06
CA ALA A 71 2.18 6.68 -3.05
C ALA A 71 1.28 5.57 -3.58
N TYR A 72 1.79 4.34 -3.57
CA TYR A 72 1.03 3.14 -3.92
C TYR A 72 0.10 2.72 -2.79
N PHE A 73 -1.04 2.17 -3.17
CA PHE A 73 -1.99 1.56 -2.24
C PHE A 73 -2.50 0.22 -2.80
N GLY A 74 -3.44 -0.43 -2.15
CA GLY A 74 -3.74 -1.83 -2.33
C GLY A 74 -4.72 -2.20 -3.44
N PHE A 75 -4.65 -1.56 -4.61
CA PHE A 75 -5.54 -1.82 -5.75
C PHE A 75 -4.72 -2.22 -6.98
N SER A 76 -5.05 -3.35 -7.59
CA SER A 76 -4.27 -3.93 -8.69
C SER A 76 -5.14 -4.76 -9.64
N ASP A 77 -4.72 -4.82 -10.92
CA ASP A 77 -5.35 -5.65 -11.96
C ASP A 77 -4.36 -6.63 -12.61
N GLU A 78 -3.41 -7.14 -11.86
CA GLU A 78 -2.35 -7.98 -12.42
C GLU A 78 -2.83 -9.21 -13.19
N SER A 79 -4.00 -9.76 -12.83
CA SER A 79 -4.49 -10.96 -13.52
C SER A 79 -5.99 -11.16 -13.26
N PRO A 80 -6.82 -11.08 -14.29
CA PRO A 80 -6.53 -10.57 -15.63
C PRO A 80 -6.57 -9.05 -15.75
N GLU A 81 -5.92 -8.51 -16.76
CA GLU A 81 -5.97 -7.08 -17.10
C GLU A 81 -7.39 -6.53 -17.09
N GLY A 82 -7.56 -5.38 -16.46
CA GLY A 82 -8.85 -4.69 -16.33
C GLY A 82 -9.72 -5.17 -15.18
N ASN A 83 -9.33 -6.24 -14.49
CA ASN A 83 -10.06 -6.77 -13.34
C ASN A 83 -9.40 -6.27 -12.03
N TRP A 84 -9.67 -5.04 -11.68
CA TRP A 84 -9.12 -4.38 -10.50
C TRP A 84 -9.67 -4.96 -9.20
N LYS A 85 -8.76 -5.31 -8.29
CA LYS A 85 -9.08 -5.93 -7.00
C LYS A 85 -8.31 -5.27 -5.86
N TRP A 86 -8.97 -5.15 -4.72
CA TRP A 86 -8.33 -4.76 -3.47
C TRP A 86 -7.63 -5.95 -2.82
N VAL A 87 -6.49 -5.68 -2.15
CA VAL A 87 -5.64 -6.72 -1.52
C VAL A 87 -6.35 -7.55 -0.45
N ASP A 88 -7.36 -6.99 0.22
CA ASP A 88 -8.14 -7.67 1.27
C ASP A 88 -9.38 -8.38 0.75
N GLY A 89 -9.62 -8.36 -0.56
CA GLY A 89 -10.82 -8.92 -1.18
C GLY A 89 -12.07 -8.06 -1.05
N THR A 90 -11.96 -6.86 -0.49
CA THR A 90 -13.07 -5.92 -0.37
C THR A 90 -13.69 -5.61 -1.73
N SER A 91 -15.03 -5.65 -1.79
CA SER A 91 -15.81 -5.29 -2.96
C SER A 91 -16.41 -3.89 -2.74
N THR A 92 -15.63 -2.85 -2.98
CA THR A 92 -16.15 -1.47 -2.94
C THR A 92 -16.39 -0.95 -4.34
N ALA A 93 -17.47 -0.17 -4.51
CA ALA A 93 -17.75 0.51 -5.76
C ALA A 93 -16.97 1.80 -5.91
N TYR A 94 -16.29 2.27 -4.86
CA TYR A 94 -15.56 3.53 -4.91
C TYR A 94 -14.29 3.39 -5.73
N THR A 95 -14.15 4.28 -6.71
CA THR A 95 -12.91 4.52 -7.44
C THR A 95 -12.74 6.02 -7.65
N ASN A 96 -11.50 6.47 -7.83
CA ASN A 96 -11.20 7.87 -8.06
C ASN A 96 -10.15 8.06 -9.16
N TRP A 97 -10.33 7.35 -10.26
CA TRP A 97 -9.42 7.45 -11.40
C TRP A 97 -9.39 8.86 -11.99
N HIS A 98 -8.18 9.35 -12.30
CA HIS A 98 -8.01 10.56 -13.09
C HIS A 98 -8.57 10.35 -14.49
N SER A 99 -9.02 11.43 -15.15
CA SER A 99 -9.58 11.34 -16.52
C SER A 99 -8.57 10.66 -17.46
N GLY A 100 -9.02 9.62 -18.14
CA GLY A 100 -8.19 8.80 -19.03
C GLY A 100 -7.48 7.64 -18.36
N GLU A 101 -7.61 7.50 -17.04
CA GLU A 101 -7.02 6.40 -16.28
C GLU A 101 -8.09 5.36 -15.87
N PRO A 102 -7.73 4.10 -15.64
CA PRO A 102 -6.43 3.48 -15.90
C PRO A 102 -6.19 3.30 -17.40
N ASN A 103 -4.96 3.49 -17.88
CA ASN A 103 -4.64 3.45 -19.30
C ASN A 103 -3.71 2.30 -19.71
N ASN A 104 -3.19 1.53 -18.73
CA ASN A 104 -2.24 0.43 -18.95
C ASN A 104 -1.15 0.80 -19.96
N GLN A 105 -0.51 1.93 -19.73
CA GLN A 105 0.54 2.43 -20.63
C GLN A 105 1.62 1.37 -20.83
N ASP A 106 1.97 1.15 -22.08
CA ASP A 106 2.97 0.15 -22.51
C ASP A 106 2.63 -1.31 -22.10
N GLY A 107 1.41 -1.56 -21.62
CA GLY A 107 0.95 -2.89 -21.19
C GLY A 107 1.56 -3.38 -19.88
N ILE A 108 2.11 -2.47 -19.06
CA ILE A 108 2.83 -2.83 -17.82
C ILE A 108 2.27 -2.18 -16.57
N GLU A 109 1.22 -1.39 -16.68
CA GLU A 109 0.67 -0.65 -15.54
C GLU A 109 -0.48 -1.42 -14.88
N HIS A 110 -0.22 -2.00 -13.71
CA HIS A 110 -1.16 -2.88 -13.01
C HIS A 110 -1.41 -2.52 -11.55
N SER A 111 -0.90 -1.39 -11.07
CA SER A 111 -1.01 -0.99 -9.67
C SER A 111 -1.46 0.45 -9.55
N ALA A 112 -2.44 0.72 -8.69
CA ALA A 112 -2.96 2.07 -8.49
C ALA A 112 -2.05 2.90 -7.59
N ILE A 113 -1.95 4.17 -7.89
CA ILE A 113 -1.06 5.10 -7.22
C ILE A 113 -1.67 6.50 -7.15
N PHE A 114 -1.42 7.23 -6.05
CA PHE A 114 -1.59 8.68 -6.00
C PHE A 114 -0.43 9.36 -6.69
N TYR A 115 -0.70 10.45 -7.39
CA TYR A 115 0.30 11.25 -8.06
C TYR A 115 0.08 12.74 -7.77
N GLU A 116 1.04 13.37 -7.09
CA GLU A 116 0.93 14.77 -6.67
C GLU A 116 0.64 15.73 -7.83
N ASN A 117 1.18 15.47 -9.02
CA ASN A 117 1.00 16.34 -10.16
C ASN A 117 -0.46 16.48 -10.61
N PHE A 118 -1.33 15.54 -10.25
CA PHE A 118 -2.77 15.66 -10.51
C PHE A 118 -3.43 16.68 -9.56
N GLN A 119 -2.87 16.89 -8.36
CA GLN A 119 -3.27 17.90 -7.37
C GLN A 119 -4.73 17.81 -6.88
N ASP A 120 -5.38 16.67 -7.07
CA ASP A 120 -6.80 16.49 -6.76
C ASP A 120 -7.12 15.15 -6.07
N GLY A 121 -6.10 14.35 -5.75
CA GLY A 121 -6.29 13.05 -5.11
C GLY A 121 -6.83 11.96 -6.03
N THR A 122 -6.84 12.19 -7.34
CA THR A 122 -7.20 11.16 -8.31
C THR A 122 -6.05 10.19 -8.53
N TRP A 123 -6.37 9.00 -9.03
CA TRP A 123 -5.44 7.89 -9.21
C TRP A 123 -5.01 7.71 -10.65
N HIS A 124 -3.85 7.13 -10.84
CA HIS A 124 -3.49 6.51 -12.12
C HIS A 124 -2.94 5.09 -11.88
N ASP A 125 -2.87 4.29 -12.93
CA ASP A 125 -2.15 3.01 -12.86
C ASP A 125 -0.67 3.25 -13.16
N ALA A 126 0.18 2.42 -12.57
CA ALA A 126 1.63 2.50 -12.69
C ALA A 126 2.25 1.11 -12.74
N ASP A 127 3.54 1.05 -13.04
CA ASP A 127 4.27 -0.20 -13.26
C ASP A 127 4.55 -1.04 -12.00
N GLY A 128 4.19 -0.52 -10.83
CA GLY A 128 4.39 -1.22 -9.56
C GLY A 128 5.83 -1.21 -9.05
N ILE A 129 6.71 -0.43 -9.64
CA ILE A 129 8.08 -0.27 -9.15
C ILE A 129 8.14 0.87 -8.14
N ILE A 130 8.55 0.54 -6.91
CA ILE A 130 8.62 1.51 -5.81
C ILE A 130 10.08 1.93 -5.65
N ASP A 131 10.45 3.00 -6.34
CA ASP A 131 11.80 3.56 -6.24
C ASP A 131 11.98 4.40 -4.95
N ALA A 132 13.17 4.93 -4.75
CA ALA A 132 13.53 5.59 -3.50
C ALA A 132 12.68 6.82 -3.14
N GLY A 133 12.10 7.49 -4.14
CA GLY A 133 11.26 8.69 -3.93
C GLY A 133 9.77 8.38 -3.80
N CYS A 134 9.38 7.13 -3.99
CA CYS A 134 8.00 6.69 -3.96
C CYS A 134 7.64 6.07 -2.63
N ALA A 135 6.46 6.39 -2.11
CA ALA A 135 5.93 5.76 -0.90
C ALA A 135 4.96 4.63 -1.23
N TYR A 136 4.71 3.78 -0.24
CA TYR A 136 3.57 2.88 -0.20
C TYR A 136 2.87 3.02 1.13
N ILE A 137 1.56 2.81 1.14
CA ILE A 137 0.70 3.08 2.31
C ILE A 137 0.26 1.75 2.91
N CYS A 138 0.66 1.48 4.16
CA CYS A 138 0.13 0.37 4.94
C CYS A 138 -1.06 0.81 5.78
N GLU A 139 -2.03 -0.06 5.91
CA GLU A 139 -3.23 0.12 6.73
C GLU A 139 -3.40 -1.02 7.71
N TRP A 140 -3.81 -0.71 8.93
CA TRP A 140 -4.21 -1.67 9.96
C TRP A 140 -5.67 -1.39 10.29
N ASP A 141 -6.55 -2.35 9.99
CA ASP A 141 -7.98 -2.25 10.32
C ASP A 141 -8.21 -2.29 11.82
N ASP A 142 -7.38 -3.06 12.52
CA ASP A 142 -7.30 -3.06 13.98
C ASP A 142 -5.90 -2.58 14.40
N PRO A 143 -5.78 -1.44 15.10
CA PRO A 143 -4.47 -0.92 15.53
C PRO A 143 -3.66 -1.89 16.40
N THR A 144 -4.34 -2.84 17.08
CA THR A 144 -3.66 -3.84 17.91
C THR A 144 -2.91 -4.89 17.09
N ASP A 145 -3.21 -5.01 15.79
CA ASP A 145 -2.50 -5.92 14.88
C ASP A 145 -1.16 -5.35 14.41
N LYS A 146 -0.92 -4.07 14.66
CA LYS A 146 0.33 -3.43 14.25
C LYS A 146 1.50 -3.96 15.08
N ILE A 147 2.47 -4.53 14.38
CA ILE A 147 3.69 -5.06 15.00
C ILE A 147 4.69 -3.92 15.13
N SER A 148 5.07 -3.61 16.36
CA SER A 148 6.15 -2.67 16.64
C SER A 148 7.51 -3.36 16.50
N GLN A 149 8.52 -2.60 16.10
CA GLN A 149 9.88 -3.12 16.02
C GLN A 149 10.35 -3.57 17.41
N GLY A 150 10.74 -4.84 17.53
CA GLY A 150 11.18 -5.44 18.79
C GLY A 150 10.14 -6.29 19.51
N ASP A 151 8.90 -6.34 19.01
CA ASP A 151 7.87 -7.22 19.56
C ASP A 151 8.16 -8.68 19.20
N SER A 152 7.72 -9.60 20.07
CA SER A 152 7.74 -11.03 19.77
C SER A 152 6.71 -11.33 18.68
N PHE A 153 7.09 -12.15 17.72
CA PHE A 153 6.19 -12.57 16.67
C PHE A 153 5.10 -13.50 17.20
N THR A 154 3.85 -13.28 16.79
CA THR A 154 2.76 -14.23 17.01
C THR A 154 2.91 -15.42 16.05
N ASP A 155 2.18 -16.52 16.30
CA ASP A 155 2.17 -17.67 15.41
C ASP A 155 1.71 -17.31 14.00
N GLN A 156 0.75 -16.39 13.87
CA GLN A 156 0.28 -15.91 12.57
C GLN A 156 1.38 -15.16 11.82
N GLN A 157 2.11 -14.29 12.52
CA GLN A 157 3.23 -13.55 11.95
C GLN A 157 4.35 -14.47 11.48
N LEU A 158 4.67 -15.49 12.28
CA LEU A 158 5.67 -16.49 11.90
C LEU A 158 5.26 -17.26 10.66
N ARG A 159 3.97 -17.57 10.49
CA ARG A 159 3.44 -18.20 9.27
C ARG A 159 3.59 -17.31 8.04
N ILE A 160 3.32 -16.03 8.17
CA ILE A 160 3.49 -15.05 7.07
C ILE A 160 4.97 -14.99 6.66
N ILE A 161 5.88 -14.86 7.63
CA ILE A 161 7.32 -14.83 7.39
C ILE A 161 7.78 -16.14 6.74
N ALA A 162 7.34 -17.27 7.26
CA ALA A 162 7.70 -18.60 6.73
C ALA A 162 7.24 -18.76 5.28
N LYS A 163 6.02 -18.36 4.97
CA LYS A 163 5.47 -18.38 3.61
C LYS A 163 6.32 -17.55 2.66
N ASP A 164 6.74 -16.38 3.09
CA ASP A 164 7.57 -15.49 2.26
C ASP A 164 8.97 -16.07 2.01
N LEU A 165 9.50 -16.82 2.96
CA LEU A 165 10.75 -17.54 2.83
C LEU A 165 10.62 -18.86 2.05
N GLY A 166 9.42 -19.21 1.58
CA GLY A 166 9.16 -20.44 0.83
C GLY A 166 9.10 -21.70 1.67
N VAL A 167 8.85 -21.57 2.98
CA VAL A 167 8.68 -22.72 3.88
C VAL A 167 7.27 -23.31 3.67
N PRO A 168 7.13 -24.65 3.45
CA PRO A 168 5.83 -25.27 3.26
C PRO A 168 4.90 -25.13 4.48
N ASP A 169 3.59 -25.00 4.23
CA ASP A 169 2.57 -24.82 5.27
C ASP A 169 2.29 -26.10 6.10
N ASP A 170 2.85 -27.20 5.72
CA ASP A 170 2.56 -28.54 6.29
C ASP A 170 3.61 -29.04 7.30
N LEU A 171 4.34 -28.13 7.89
CA LEU A 171 5.29 -28.44 8.96
C LEU A 171 4.68 -28.26 10.34
#